data_5bb71376267fdf9d1306f370617ae7da
#
_entry.id   5bb71376267fdf9d1306f370617ae7da
#
_cell.length_a   1.000
_cell.length_b   1.000
_cell.length_c   1.000
_cell.angle_alpha   90.00
_cell.angle_beta   90.00
_cell.angle_gamma   90.00
#
_symmetry.space_group_name_H-M   'P 1'
#
loop_
_entity.id
_entity.type
_entity.pdbx_description
1 polymer ?
#
loop_
_entity_poly.entity_id
_entity_poly.type
_entity_poly.pdbx_seq_one_letter_code
_entity_poly.pdbx_strand_id
1 'polypeptide(L)'
;MRILSEPDRKYARAAIRRAFSARLSAAFGLSFAALSPAAAQTLQESLAMAYRGNPTLLGEQANQRAVTENSAQARSGWRPTVSVNMDANYQQGPYTSAFALGTFTSNYAEGYVAAKQTLYSFGHVANQVRAADARSRAEGENLRLTESQVFTAAVSAYMDVLRDRYVLDVRVADLEMLVRQVRLITSRYNLGGAPGEQVTRTDVEQAETRRRSAEVALTQARATLAASEANFRAVIGIMPAQLTMPDGLPGLPPSIEQAVRQAIAANPQLAQTREMKSATEADIDTARSQWGPQIQVQGLLGTVGPAAPFRGHEYSEQVSGTVSLVQPLYNGDLYNSQIRQARDKDEQARQNLEQARRAALQDVVTNWRAVENGLQAIQAGTAEVRSGETTLKGYQVEYGYGLRSTTDVLYADQNLRAAQVDLATSRHDTIVAEAKLLASIGRLQARDLLPGIQHYNSGAALQRARTRGWEPLQTPIAALDRAGW
;
A
#
# COMPACT_ATOMS: atom_id res chain seq x y z
N MET A 1 23.71 -1.81 55.34
CA MET A 1 23.55 -0.61 54.50
C MET A 1 24.80 0.24 54.67
N ARG A 2 25.79 0.06 53.81
CA ARG A 2 27.06 0.84 53.85
C ARG A 2 26.98 1.88 52.72
N ILE A 3 26.99 3.15 53.12
CA ILE A 3 27.02 4.31 52.24
C ILE A 3 28.44 4.44 51.69
N LEU A 4 28.58 4.36 50.39
CA LEU A 4 29.85 4.57 49.69
C LEU A 4 30.24 6.05 49.77
N SER A 5 31.51 6.33 50.10
CA SER A 5 32.09 7.65 50.32
C SER A 5 32.28 8.45 49.02
N GLU A 6 32.28 9.77 49.14
CA GLU A 6 32.33 10.78 48.05
C GLU A 6 33.50 10.70 47.03
N PRO A 7 34.64 10.10 47.29
CA PRO A 7 35.72 10.02 46.31
C PRO A 7 35.46 9.08 45.12
N ASP A 8 34.62 8.04 45.27
CA ASP A 8 34.37 7.05 44.20
C ASP A 8 33.48 7.56 43.04
N ARG A 9 32.72 8.64 43.28
CA ARG A 9 31.87 9.24 42.22
C ARG A 9 32.62 10.09 41.21
N LYS A 10 33.83 10.60 41.54
CA LYS A 10 34.64 11.42 40.62
C LYS A 10 35.36 10.58 39.57
N TYR A 11 35.82 9.38 39.91
CA TYR A 11 36.49 8.49 38.95
C TYR A 11 35.55 7.81 37.98
N ALA A 12 34.33 7.50 38.38
CA ALA A 12 33.32 6.95 37.47
C ALA A 12 32.85 7.94 36.38
N ARG A 13 32.80 9.23 36.67
CA ARG A 13 32.44 10.29 35.69
C ARG A 13 33.59 10.61 34.71
N ALA A 14 34.86 10.42 35.09
CA ALA A 14 36.00 10.63 34.21
C ALA A 14 36.19 9.48 33.19
N ALA A 15 35.86 8.24 33.56
CA ALA A 15 35.95 7.09 32.67
C ALA A 15 34.83 7.11 31.57
N ILE A 16 33.63 7.55 31.91
CA ILE A 16 32.53 7.66 30.95
C ILE A 16 32.74 8.80 29.94
N ARG A 17 33.38 9.91 30.34
CA ARG A 17 33.72 11.02 29.42
C ARG A 17 34.85 10.67 28.43
N ARG A 18 35.80 9.82 28.79
CA ARG A 18 36.87 9.40 27.87
C ARG A 18 36.46 8.31 26.89
N ALA A 19 35.49 7.51 27.21
CA ALA A 19 34.93 6.50 26.28
C ALA A 19 33.97 7.11 25.23
N PHE A 20 33.37 8.27 25.51
CA PHE A 20 32.45 8.95 24.59
C PHE A 20 33.15 9.87 23.59
N SER A 21 34.33 10.43 23.94
CA SER A 21 35.11 11.33 23.07
C SER A 21 35.97 10.59 22.03
N ALA A 22 36.30 9.31 22.24
CA ALA A 22 37.13 8.54 21.31
C ALA A 22 36.34 7.85 20.17
N ARG A 23 35.00 7.87 20.21
CA ARG A 23 34.15 7.30 19.14
C ARG A 23 33.47 8.33 18.22
N LEU A 24 33.61 9.62 18.49
CA LEU A 24 33.03 10.68 17.67
C LEU A 24 33.98 11.29 16.63
N SER A 25 35.27 10.92 16.64
CA SER A 25 36.29 11.49 15.73
C SER A 25 36.59 10.60 14.50
N ALA A 26 35.96 9.44 14.34
CA ALA A 26 36.22 8.53 13.21
C ALA A 26 35.06 8.47 12.17
N ALA A 27 34.03 9.29 12.31
CA ALA A 27 32.87 9.29 11.40
C ALA A 27 32.73 10.54 10.52
N PHE A 28 33.76 11.43 10.50
CA PHE A 28 33.80 12.60 9.61
C PHE A 28 34.91 12.42 8.54
N GLY A 29 34.88 11.26 7.87
CA GLY A 29 35.72 10.90 6.74
C GLY A 29 34.86 10.85 5.46
N LEU A 30 34.86 11.96 4.70
CA LEU A 30 34.67 12.04 3.24
C LEU A 30 33.60 11.13 2.66
N SER A 31 32.32 11.49 2.78
CA SER A 31 31.36 11.26 1.72
C SER A 31 31.59 12.35 0.65
N PHE A 32 32.67 12.23 -0.10
CA PHE A 32 32.75 12.81 -1.44
C PHE A 32 31.67 12.05 -2.23
N ALA A 33 30.45 12.63 -2.27
CA ALA A 33 29.45 12.24 -3.24
C ALA A 33 30.14 12.40 -4.60
N ALA A 34 30.53 11.27 -5.19
CA ALA A 34 30.87 11.24 -6.59
C ALA A 34 29.69 11.90 -7.30
N LEU A 35 29.90 13.09 -7.89
CA LEU A 35 29.06 13.62 -8.93
C LEU A 35 29.16 12.60 -10.09
N SER A 36 28.40 11.52 -9.98
CA SER A 36 28.07 10.73 -11.15
C SER A 36 27.49 11.69 -12.17
N PRO A 37 27.93 11.70 -13.43
CA PRO A 37 27.28 12.45 -14.48
C PRO A 37 25.78 12.16 -14.32
N ALA A 38 24.95 13.17 -14.41
CA ALA A 38 23.49 13.04 -14.25
C ALA A 38 23.02 12.04 -15.32
N ALA A 39 23.12 10.76 -15.02
CA ALA A 39 22.55 9.72 -15.82
C ALA A 39 21.06 10.00 -15.93
N ALA A 40 20.55 10.01 -17.16
CA ALA A 40 19.13 10.26 -17.37
C ALA A 40 18.32 9.25 -16.55
N GLN A 41 17.44 9.74 -15.69
CA GLN A 41 16.65 8.91 -14.79
C GLN A 41 15.60 8.15 -15.60
N THR A 42 15.68 6.83 -15.57
CA THR A 42 14.74 5.94 -16.26
C THR A 42 13.48 5.69 -15.46
N LEU A 43 12.40 5.26 -16.13
CA LEU A 43 11.18 4.83 -15.49
C LEU A 43 11.43 3.67 -14.52
N GLN A 44 12.27 2.69 -14.89
CA GLN A 44 12.61 1.54 -14.04
C GLN A 44 13.31 1.97 -12.75
N GLU A 45 14.25 2.91 -12.80
CA GLU A 45 14.90 3.47 -11.62
C GLU A 45 13.91 4.19 -10.71
N SER A 46 12.98 4.95 -11.29
CA SER A 46 11.92 5.65 -10.56
C SER A 46 10.98 4.66 -9.86
N LEU A 47 10.57 3.58 -10.53
CA LEU A 47 9.79 2.50 -9.92
C LEU A 47 10.55 1.79 -8.81
N ALA A 48 11.86 1.57 -8.99
CA ALA A 48 12.70 0.96 -7.97
C ALA A 48 12.81 1.82 -6.70
N MET A 49 12.89 3.14 -6.86
CA MET A 49 12.89 4.10 -5.74
C MET A 49 11.53 4.12 -5.04
N ALA A 50 10.43 4.18 -5.80
CA ALA A 50 9.08 4.09 -5.24
C ALA A 50 8.87 2.79 -4.46
N TYR A 51 9.31 1.63 -4.98
CA TYR A 51 9.21 0.35 -4.29
C TYR A 51 9.93 0.34 -2.94
N ARG A 52 11.12 0.95 -2.87
CA ARG A 52 11.96 0.96 -1.65
C ARG A 52 11.53 2.01 -0.63
N GLY A 53 11.00 3.14 -1.09
CA GLY A 53 10.81 4.33 -0.26
C GLY A 53 9.37 4.80 -0.07
N ASN A 54 8.39 4.27 -0.81
CA ASN A 54 7.02 4.75 -0.71
C ASN A 54 6.36 4.35 0.63
N PRO A 55 5.91 5.32 1.45
CA PRO A 55 5.36 5.04 2.78
C PRO A 55 4.11 4.18 2.76
N THR A 56 3.26 4.30 1.72
CA THR A 56 2.03 3.50 1.57
C THR A 56 2.37 2.02 1.43
N LEU A 57 3.35 1.69 0.57
CA LEU A 57 3.78 0.31 0.37
C LEU A 57 4.47 -0.27 1.62
N LEU A 58 5.34 0.51 2.27
CA LEU A 58 6.01 0.10 3.52
C LEU A 58 5.01 -0.09 4.66
N GLY A 59 3.98 0.77 4.74
CA GLY A 59 2.87 0.66 5.68
C GLY A 59 2.07 -0.64 5.47
N GLU A 60 1.74 -0.95 4.21
CA GLU A 60 1.02 -2.17 3.86
C GLU A 60 1.84 -3.46 4.12
N GLN A 61 3.15 -3.42 3.89
CA GLN A 61 4.03 -4.53 4.31
C GLN A 61 4.02 -4.74 5.83
N ALA A 62 3.93 -3.67 6.61
CA ALA A 62 3.81 -3.77 8.07
C ALA A 62 2.44 -4.31 8.48
N ASN A 63 1.37 -3.87 7.84
CA ASN A 63 0.01 -4.37 8.02
C ASN A 63 -0.08 -5.87 7.70
N GLN A 64 0.48 -6.30 6.58
CA GLN A 64 0.53 -7.72 6.20
C GLN A 64 1.26 -8.57 7.26
N ARG A 65 2.37 -8.07 7.84
CA ARG A 65 3.03 -8.75 8.96
C ARG A 65 2.15 -8.84 10.19
N ALA A 66 1.43 -7.76 10.53
CA ALA A 66 0.52 -7.73 11.68
C ALA A 66 -0.63 -8.73 11.51
N VAL A 67 -1.29 -8.74 10.34
CA VAL A 67 -2.36 -9.71 10.03
C VAL A 67 -1.84 -11.15 10.05
N THR A 68 -0.61 -11.36 9.61
CA THR A 68 0.02 -12.69 9.63
C THR A 68 0.23 -13.22 11.05
N GLU A 69 0.48 -12.36 12.05
CA GLU A 69 0.59 -12.79 13.45
C GLU A 69 -0.75 -13.34 14.00
N ASN A 70 -1.90 -13.01 13.41
CA ASN A 70 -3.17 -13.65 13.79
C ASN A 70 -3.15 -15.18 13.58
N SER A 71 -2.36 -15.68 12.62
CA SER A 71 -2.15 -17.11 12.43
C SER A 71 -1.36 -17.73 13.60
N ALA A 72 -0.35 -17.03 14.12
CA ALA A 72 0.39 -17.47 15.30
C ALA A 72 -0.49 -17.40 16.57
N GLN A 73 -1.32 -16.35 16.69
CA GLN A 73 -2.27 -16.21 17.79
C GLN A 73 -3.34 -17.33 17.77
N ALA A 74 -3.92 -17.63 16.61
CA ALA A 74 -4.86 -18.75 16.50
C ALA A 74 -4.23 -20.09 16.89
N ARG A 75 -2.96 -20.33 16.51
CA ARG A 75 -2.19 -21.54 16.88
C ARG A 75 -1.90 -21.62 18.37
N SER A 76 -1.90 -20.49 19.11
CA SER A 76 -1.69 -20.50 20.56
C SER A 76 -2.79 -21.26 21.30
N GLY A 77 -3.97 -21.45 20.70
CA GLY A 77 -5.03 -22.31 21.24
C GLY A 77 -4.63 -23.78 21.46
N TRP A 78 -3.60 -24.25 20.74
CA TRP A 78 -3.02 -25.59 20.95
C TRP A 78 -1.86 -25.61 21.93
N ARG A 79 -1.49 -24.47 22.54
CA ARG A 79 -0.34 -24.37 23.43
C ARG A 79 -0.76 -24.20 24.88
N PRO A 80 0.07 -24.66 25.84
CA PRO A 80 -0.21 -24.42 27.23
C PRO A 80 -0.12 -22.95 27.59
N THR A 81 -1.03 -22.48 28.43
CA THR A 81 -0.93 -21.19 29.10
C THR A 81 -0.51 -21.38 30.53
N VAL A 82 0.47 -20.59 31.00
CA VAL A 82 0.94 -20.65 32.39
C VAL A 82 0.72 -19.27 33.00
N SER A 83 0.09 -19.24 34.17
CA SER A 83 -0.15 -18.00 34.93
C SER A 83 0.24 -18.16 36.38
N VAL A 84 0.66 -17.08 37.01
CA VAL A 84 0.81 -16.97 38.46
C VAL A 84 -0.36 -16.13 38.96
N ASN A 85 -1.07 -16.66 39.93
CA ASN A 85 -2.20 -15.97 40.57
C ASN A 85 -1.90 -15.82 42.06
N MET A 86 -2.23 -14.67 42.62
CA MET A 86 -2.11 -14.38 44.03
C MET A 86 -3.37 -13.66 44.45
N ASP A 87 -4.11 -14.28 45.34
CA ASP A 87 -5.37 -13.78 45.84
C ASP A 87 -5.33 -13.66 47.37
N ALA A 88 -5.88 -12.58 47.94
CA ALA A 88 -6.08 -12.41 49.36
C ALA A 88 -7.55 -12.08 49.60
N ASN A 89 -8.21 -12.88 50.39
CA ASN A 89 -9.62 -12.75 50.67
C ASN A 89 -9.85 -12.51 52.19
N TYR A 90 -10.62 -11.48 52.50
CA TYR A 90 -11.17 -11.27 53.82
C TYR A 90 -12.68 -11.17 53.71
N GLN A 91 -13.39 -12.07 54.35
CA GLN A 91 -14.85 -12.11 54.36
C GLN A 91 -15.35 -12.26 55.80
N GLN A 92 -16.25 -11.42 56.18
CA GLN A 92 -16.97 -11.52 57.47
C GLN A 92 -18.48 -11.49 57.20
N GLY A 93 -19.19 -12.42 57.78
CA GLY A 93 -20.63 -12.51 57.56
C GLY A 93 -21.35 -13.14 58.74
N PRO A 94 -22.67 -12.97 58.84
CA PRO A 94 -23.48 -13.65 59.87
C PRO A 94 -23.51 -15.15 59.57
N TYR A 95 -23.37 -15.91 60.58
CA TYR A 95 -23.53 -17.38 60.58
C TYR A 95 -24.74 -17.77 61.38
N THR A 96 -25.68 -18.48 60.77
CA THR A 96 -26.89 -18.99 61.44
C THR A 96 -26.97 -20.50 61.24
N SER A 97 -26.89 -21.27 62.32
CA SER A 97 -27.17 -22.69 62.31
C SER A 97 -28.33 -23.01 63.24
N ALA A 98 -28.86 -24.22 63.19
CA ALA A 98 -29.94 -24.69 64.06
C ALA A 98 -29.63 -24.57 65.60
N PHE A 99 -28.35 -24.39 65.96
CA PHE A 99 -27.87 -24.38 67.33
C PHE A 99 -27.04 -23.15 67.73
N ALA A 100 -26.72 -22.25 66.78
CA ALA A 100 -25.92 -21.07 67.10
C ALA A 100 -26.11 -19.94 66.10
N LEU A 101 -26.12 -18.70 66.65
CA LEU A 101 -26.00 -17.44 65.91
C LEU A 101 -24.61 -16.90 66.17
N GLY A 102 -23.88 -16.53 65.12
CA GLY A 102 -22.53 -15.99 65.24
C GLY A 102 -22.08 -15.25 63.98
N THR A 103 -20.86 -14.81 63.98
CA THR A 103 -20.18 -14.27 62.82
C THR A 103 -19.08 -15.23 62.40
N PHE A 104 -18.97 -15.56 61.11
CA PHE A 104 -17.77 -16.24 60.57
C PHE A 104 -16.83 -15.21 59.97
N THR A 105 -15.57 -15.42 60.13
CA THR A 105 -14.52 -14.65 59.45
C THR A 105 -13.67 -15.61 58.67
N SER A 106 -13.59 -15.42 57.37
CA SER A 106 -12.65 -16.08 56.48
C SER A 106 -11.52 -15.14 56.10
N ASN A 107 -10.30 -15.52 56.37
CA ASN A 107 -9.12 -14.71 56.14
C ASN A 107 -8.02 -15.60 55.55
N TYR A 108 -7.93 -15.65 54.22
CA TYR A 108 -6.91 -16.50 53.56
C TYR A 108 -6.25 -15.73 52.41
N ALA A 109 -4.99 -16.10 52.16
CA ALA A 109 -4.27 -15.74 50.98
C ALA A 109 -3.81 -16.99 50.26
N GLU A 110 -3.90 -17.00 48.97
CA GLU A 110 -3.42 -18.08 48.13
C GLU A 110 -2.51 -17.56 47.02
N GLY A 111 -1.47 -18.34 46.73
CA GLY A 111 -0.58 -18.05 45.62
C GLY A 111 -0.32 -19.36 44.87
N TYR A 112 -0.64 -19.36 43.58
CA TYR A 112 -0.46 -20.58 42.79
C TYR A 112 0.00 -20.30 41.37
N VAL A 113 0.74 -21.24 40.80
CA VAL A 113 1.04 -21.36 39.39
C VAL A 113 0.00 -22.27 38.77
N ALA A 114 -0.72 -21.79 37.78
CA ALA A 114 -1.68 -22.59 37.02
C ALA A 114 -1.16 -22.82 35.59
N ALA A 115 -1.18 -24.05 35.12
CA ALA A 115 -0.93 -24.43 33.74
C ALA A 115 -2.22 -25.00 33.14
N LYS A 116 -2.68 -24.45 32.00
CA LYS A 116 -3.90 -24.87 31.32
C LYS A 116 -3.59 -25.21 29.88
N GLN A 117 -4.10 -26.37 29.39
CA GLN A 117 -3.93 -26.84 28.03
C GLN A 117 -5.23 -27.43 27.48
N THR A 118 -5.67 -26.91 26.32
CA THR A 118 -6.73 -27.54 25.54
C THR A 118 -6.14 -28.73 24.78
N LEU A 119 -6.68 -29.94 25.01
CA LEU A 119 -6.27 -31.15 24.32
C LEU A 119 -7.11 -31.43 23.07
N TYR A 120 -8.40 -31.06 23.13
CA TYR A 120 -9.34 -31.29 22.04
C TYR A 120 -10.42 -30.21 22.06
N SER A 121 -10.74 -29.65 20.91
CA SER A 121 -11.73 -28.57 20.77
C SER A 121 -12.73 -28.80 19.63
N PHE A 122 -12.88 -30.06 19.19
CA PHE A 122 -13.76 -30.42 18.07
C PHE A 122 -13.49 -29.58 16.80
N GLY A 123 -12.21 -29.42 16.47
CA GLY A 123 -11.76 -28.63 15.31
C GLY A 123 -11.87 -27.13 15.44
N HIS A 124 -12.29 -26.59 16.60
CA HIS A 124 -12.46 -25.14 16.78
C HIS A 124 -11.16 -24.38 16.53
N VAL A 125 -10.06 -24.77 17.17
CA VAL A 125 -8.75 -24.12 16.97
C VAL A 125 -8.22 -24.38 15.55
N ALA A 126 -8.44 -25.59 15.00
CA ALA A 126 -8.01 -25.90 13.64
C ALA A 126 -8.68 -25.00 12.60
N ASN A 127 -9.98 -24.75 12.74
CA ASN A 127 -10.74 -23.89 11.84
C ASN A 127 -10.41 -22.41 12.02
N GLN A 128 -10.17 -21.94 13.25
CA GLN A 128 -9.64 -20.59 13.50
C GLN A 128 -8.29 -20.37 12.81
N VAL A 129 -7.38 -21.37 12.88
CA VAL A 129 -6.11 -21.31 12.17
C VAL A 129 -6.31 -21.27 10.65
N ARG A 130 -7.22 -22.08 10.10
CA ARG A 130 -7.56 -22.04 8.66
C ARG A 130 -8.08 -20.65 8.24
N ALA A 131 -8.98 -20.07 9.03
CA ALA A 131 -9.51 -18.73 8.78
C ALA A 131 -8.42 -17.65 8.85
N ALA A 132 -7.56 -17.69 9.88
CA ALA A 132 -6.44 -16.76 10.05
C ALA A 132 -5.40 -16.89 8.92
N ASP A 133 -5.07 -18.12 8.53
CA ASP A 133 -4.16 -18.40 7.41
C ASP A 133 -4.74 -17.87 6.07
N ALA A 134 -6.04 -18.03 5.84
CA ALA A 134 -6.71 -17.50 4.64
C ALA A 134 -6.72 -15.95 4.63
N ARG A 135 -7.03 -15.32 5.77
CA ARG A 135 -6.93 -13.86 5.92
C ARG A 135 -5.51 -13.34 5.69
N SER A 136 -4.49 -14.04 6.18
CA SER A 136 -3.10 -13.69 5.94
C SER A 136 -2.72 -13.78 4.45
N ARG A 137 -3.25 -14.79 3.71
CA ARG A 137 -3.06 -14.88 2.25
C ARG A 137 -3.82 -13.77 1.52
N ALA A 138 -5.05 -13.47 1.93
CA ALA A 138 -5.82 -12.35 1.39
C ALA A 138 -5.07 -11.02 1.53
N GLU A 139 -4.45 -10.80 2.69
CA GLU A 139 -3.63 -9.61 2.94
C GLU A 139 -2.34 -9.59 2.10
N GLY A 140 -1.76 -10.74 1.80
CA GLY A 140 -0.68 -10.86 0.84
C GLY A 140 -1.08 -10.42 -0.57
N GLU A 141 -2.32 -10.71 -0.99
CA GLU A 141 -2.86 -10.25 -2.28
C GLU A 141 -3.24 -8.76 -2.23
N ASN A 142 -3.70 -8.23 -1.07
CA ASN A 142 -3.91 -6.81 -0.85
C ASN A 142 -2.60 -6.01 -0.97
N LEU A 143 -1.51 -6.52 -0.43
CA LEU A 143 -0.18 -5.93 -0.60
C LEU A 143 0.21 -5.86 -2.10
N ARG A 144 -0.08 -6.91 -2.89
CA ARG A 144 0.14 -6.90 -4.34
C ARG A 144 -0.73 -5.86 -5.06
N LEU A 145 -1.97 -5.69 -4.61
CA LEU A 145 -2.87 -4.65 -5.12
C LEU A 145 -2.29 -3.25 -4.84
N THR A 146 -1.88 -2.99 -3.60
CA THR A 146 -1.25 -1.74 -3.18
C THR A 146 0.04 -1.46 -3.96
N GLU A 147 0.86 -2.47 -4.21
CA GLU A 147 2.05 -2.37 -5.06
C GLU A 147 1.70 -1.92 -6.48
N SER A 148 0.68 -2.54 -7.09
CA SER A 148 0.20 -2.14 -8.44
C SER A 148 -0.34 -0.70 -8.45
N GLN A 149 -1.02 -0.27 -7.39
CA GLN A 149 -1.52 1.12 -7.26
C GLN A 149 -0.37 2.12 -7.14
N VAL A 150 0.63 1.83 -6.31
CA VAL A 150 1.83 2.67 -6.16
C VAL A 150 2.60 2.76 -7.47
N PHE A 151 2.75 1.66 -8.20
CA PHE A 151 3.42 1.66 -9.50
C PHE A 151 2.63 2.40 -10.56
N THR A 152 1.31 2.27 -10.60
CA THR A 152 0.46 3.06 -11.50
C THR A 152 0.60 4.56 -11.20
N ALA A 153 0.58 4.95 -9.93
CA ALA A 153 0.79 6.34 -9.51
C ALA A 153 2.21 6.85 -9.88
N ALA A 154 3.24 6.00 -9.73
CA ALA A 154 4.61 6.35 -10.09
C ALA A 154 4.79 6.51 -11.60
N VAL A 155 4.18 5.63 -12.41
CA VAL A 155 4.16 5.77 -13.88
C VAL A 155 3.44 7.06 -14.28
N SER A 156 2.27 7.33 -13.70
CA SER A 156 1.53 8.57 -13.97
C SER A 156 2.36 9.80 -13.60
N ALA A 157 2.93 9.87 -12.40
CA ALA A 157 3.74 10.99 -11.96
C ALA A 157 4.99 11.21 -12.84
N TYR A 158 5.62 10.13 -13.30
CA TYR A 158 6.75 10.18 -14.23
C TYR A 158 6.33 10.78 -15.58
N MET A 159 5.24 10.30 -16.15
CA MET A 159 4.72 10.76 -17.44
C MET A 159 4.13 12.17 -17.36
N ASP A 160 3.53 12.55 -16.22
CA ASP A 160 3.06 13.92 -15.98
C ASP A 160 4.21 14.93 -16.11
N VAL A 161 5.35 14.68 -15.46
CA VAL A 161 6.52 15.57 -15.54
C VAL A 161 7.06 15.64 -16.97
N LEU A 162 7.13 14.53 -17.69
CA LEU A 162 7.58 14.51 -19.09
C LEU A 162 6.66 15.32 -19.99
N ARG A 163 5.34 15.11 -19.88
CA ARG A 163 4.34 15.87 -20.63
C ARG A 163 4.45 17.35 -20.32
N ASP A 164 4.48 17.72 -19.04
CA ASP A 164 4.37 19.14 -18.64
C ASP A 164 5.66 19.92 -18.92
N ARG A 165 6.83 19.26 -18.90
CA ARG A 165 8.07 19.85 -19.43
C ARG A 165 7.96 20.14 -20.92
N TYR A 166 7.48 19.18 -21.70
CA TYR A 166 7.28 19.37 -23.13
C TYR A 166 6.25 20.47 -23.41
N VAL A 167 5.14 20.50 -22.70
CA VAL A 167 4.12 21.56 -22.80
C VAL A 167 4.71 22.93 -22.46
N LEU A 168 5.53 23.02 -21.42
CA LEU A 168 6.23 24.27 -21.08
C LEU A 168 7.12 24.75 -22.24
N ASP A 169 7.91 23.85 -22.83
CA ASP A 169 8.76 24.19 -23.98
C ASP A 169 7.94 24.70 -25.20
N VAL A 170 6.79 24.05 -25.46
CA VAL A 170 5.84 24.48 -26.49
C VAL A 170 5.31 25.90 -26.19
N ARG A 171 4.94 26.19 -24.92
CA ARG A 171 4.42 27.53 -24.54
C ARG A 171 5.50 28.62 -24.56
N VAL A 172 6.75 28.28 -24.25
CA VAL A 172 7.88 29.21 -24.40
C VAL A 172 8.09 29.57 -25.89
N ALA A 173 8.13 28.55 -26.75
CA ALA A 173 8.31 28.75 -28.20
C ALA A 173 7.13 29.54 -28.84
N ASP A 174 5.89 29.28 -28.37
CA ASP A 174 4.69 30.05 -28.78
C ASP A 174 4.83 31.54 -28.43
N LEU A 175 5.15 31.83 -27.15
CA LEU A 175 5.31 33.22 -26.71
C LEU A 175 6.43 33.96 -27.49
N GLU A 176 7.58 33.30 -27.71
CA GLU A 176 8.68 33.87 -28.50
C GLU A 176 8.27 34.18 -29.92
N MET A 177 7.50 33.29 -30.56
CA MET A 177 6.98 33.51 -31.90
C MET A 177 6.03 34.71 -31.91
N LEU A 178 5.08 34.75 -30.99
CA LEU A 178 4.12 35.86 -30.89
C LEU A 178 4.81 37.20 -30.60
N VAL A 179 5.84 37.26 -29.76
CA VAL A 179 6.65 38.46 -29.52
C VAL A 179 7.31 38.95 -30.82
N ARG A 180 7.90 38.03 -31.61
CA ARG A 180 8.47 38.38 -32.92
C ARG A 180 7.40 38.90 -33.89
N GLN A 181 6.23 38.28 -33.92
CA GLN A 181 5.12 38.63 -34.78
C GLN A 181 4.56 40.03 -34.43
N VAL A 182 4.34 40.33 -33.14
CA VAL A 182 3.89 41.67 -32.68
C VAL A 182 4.87 42.75 -33.15
N ARG A 183 6.19 42.53 -33.00
CA ARG A 183 7.20 43.48 -33.47
C ARG A 183 7.11 43.73 -34.99
N LEU A 184 6.95 42.65 -35.76
CA LEU A 184 6.84 42.72 -37.22
C LEU A 184 5.60 43.50 -37.64
N ILE A 185 4.43 43.19 -37.06
CA ILE A 185 3.16 43.86 -37.36
C ILE A 185 3.23 45.34 -36.96
N THR A 186 3.75 45.67 -35.77
CA THR A 186 3.91 47.03 -35.30
C THR A 186 4.87 47.83 -36.20
N SER A 187 5.98 47.26 -36.64
CA SER A 187 6.91 47.87 -37.58
C SER A 187 6.24 48.19 -38.93
N ARG A 188 5.48 47.26 -39.50
CA ARG A 188 4.73 47.44 -40.74
C ARG A 188 3.64 48.53 -40.61
N TYR A 189 2.91 48.54 -39.51
CA TYR A 189 1.93 49.56 -39.19
C TYR A 189 2.57 50.96 -39.17
N ASN A 190 3.71 51.13 -38.48
CA ASN A 190 4.41 52.41 -38.35
C ASN A 190 5.03 52.89 -39.65
N LEU A 191 5.39 51.99 -40.57
CA LEU A 191 5.93 52.30 -41.89
C LEU A 191 4.85 52.59 -42.95
N GLY A 192 3.56 52.54 -42.59
CA GLY A 192 2.45 52.75 -43.49
C GLY A 192 2.08 51.61 -44.44
N GLY A 193 2.62 50.40 -44.20
CA GLY A 193 2.37 49.21 -45.01
C GLY A 193 3.17 49.18 -46.34
N ALA A 194 3.29 48.00 -46.95
CA ALA A 194 3.77 47.86 -48.32
C ALA A 194 2.66 48.27 -49.31
N PRO A 195 2.98 48.68 -50.55
CA PRO A 195 1.94 48.97 -51.53
C PRO A 195 1.02 47.74 -51.74
N GLY A 196 -0.26 47.89 -51.35
CA GLY A 196 -1.27 46.81 -51.42
C GLY A 196 -1.58 46.07 -50.11
N GLU A 197 -0.85 46.29 -49.01
CA GLU A 197 -1.07 45.66 -47.72
C GLU A 197 -1.34 46.73 -46.65
N GLN A 198 -2.60 46.91 -46.27
CA GLN A 198 -2.96 47.84 -45.18
C GLN A 198 -2.97 47.06 -43.85
N VAL A 199 -1.89 47.16 -43.06
CA VAL A 199 -1.89 46.74 -41.67
C VAL A 199 -2.66 47.74 -40.84
N THR A 200 -3.70 47.30 -40.18
CA THR A 200 -4.57 48.16 -39.39
C THR A 200 -4.14 48.16 -37.91
N ARG A 201 -4.58 49.18 -37.14
CA ARG A 201 -4.42 49.20 -35.70
C ARG A 201 -5.08 47.95 -35.04
N THR A 202 -6.18 47.45 -35.61
CA THR A 202 -6.87 46.26 -35.16
C THR A 202 -5.97 45.02 -35.25
N ASP A 203 -5.14 44.90 -36.29
CA ASP A 203 -4.20 43.77 -36.44
C ASP A 203 -3.13 43.80 -35.34
N VAL A 204 -2.63 44.99 -34.98
CA VAL A 204 -1.67 45.17 -33.89
C VAL A 204 -2.30 44.77 -32.55
N GLU A 205 -3.51 45.26 -32.24
CA GLU A 205 -4.21 44.92 -31.00
C GLU A 205 -4.59 43.46 -30.93
N GLN A 206 -4.95 42.83 -32.03
CA GLN A 206 -5.23 41.37 -32.08
C GLN A 206 -3.97 40.54 -31.80
N ALA A 207 -2.84 40.91 -32.39
CA ALA A 207 -1.57 40.23 -32.12
C ALA A 207 -1.11 40.42 -30.68
N GLU A 208 -1.29 41.63 -30.11
CA GLU A 208 -0.97 41.90 -28.71
C GLU A 208 -1.89 41.09 -27.74
N THR A 209 -3.18 40.98 -28.06
CA THR A 209 -4.12 40.15 -27.29
C THR A 209 -3.65 38.70 -27.26
N ARG A 210 -3.23 38.13 -28.41
CA ARG A 210 -2.73 36.75 -28.47
C ARG A 210 -1.42 36.60 -27.68
N ARG A 211 -0.51 37.55 -27.74
CA ARG A 211 0.72 37.56 -26.95
C ARG A 211 0.41 37.51 -25.45
N ARG A 212 -0.54 38.35 -24.99
CA ARG A 212 -1.00 38.34 -23.58
C ARG A 212 -1.64 37.00 -23.17
N SER A 213 -2.44 36.42 -24.06
CA SER A 213 -3.00 35.07 -23.82
C SER A 213 -1.90 33.98 -23.70
N ALA A 214 -0.85 34.08 -24.51
CA ALA A 214 0.29 33.16 -24.43
C ALA A 214 1.10 33.36 -23.12
N GLU A 215 1.23 34.58 -22.61
CA GLU A 215 1.84 34.85 -21.29
C GLU A 215 1.07 34.18 -20.15
N VAL A 216 -0.27 34.24 -20.20
CA VAL A 216 -1.14 33.53 -19.24
C VAL A 216 -0.97 32.03 -19.36
N ALA A 217 -0.98 31.49 -20.58
CA ALA A 217 -0.80 30.06 -20.85
C ALA A 217 0.59 29.55 -20.37
N LEU A 218 1.65 30.32 -20.58
CA LEU A 218 2.98 30.04 -20.07
C LEU A 218 3.03 29.99 -18.53
N THR A 219 2.38 30.97 -17.87
CA THR A 219 2.30 31.00 -16.41
C THR A 219 1.56 29.81 -15.87
N GLN A 220 0.47 29.39 -16.50
CA GLN A 220 -0.27 28.20 -16.15
C GLN A 220 0.57 26.92 -16.36
N ALA A 221 1.31 26.81 -17.47
CA ALA A 221 2.17 25.65 -17.72
C ALA A 221 3.29 25.53 -16.67
N ARG A 222 3.88 26.65 -16.22
CA ARG A 222 4.85 26.65 -15.11
C ARG A 222 4.24 26.15 -13.81
N ALA A 223 3.03 26.59 -13.48
CA ALA A 223 2.33 26.15 -12.28
C ALA A 223 1.99 24.65 -12.34
N THR A 224 1.53 24.16 -13.50
CA THR A 224 1.23 22.74 -13.71
C THR A 224 2.48 21.88 -13.57
N LEU A 225 3.60 22.27 -14.20
CA LEU A 225 4.87 21.55 -14.05
C LEU A 225 5.33 21.50 -12.60
N ALA A 226 5.26 22.62 -11.87
CA ALA A 226 5.64 22.64 -10.45
C ALA A 226 4.77 21.68 -9.61
N ALA A 227 3.47 21.58 -9.92
CA ALA A 227 2.57 20.62 -9.27
C ALA A 227 2.94 19.18 -9.61
N SER A 228 3.25 18.87 -10.87
CA SER A 228 3.67 17.52 -11.30
C SER A 228 5.02 17.12 -10.69
N GLU A 229 5.98 18.04 -10.57
CA GLU A 229 7.26 17.79 -9.90
C GLU A 229 7.08 17.55 -8.39
N ALA A 230 6.15 18.27 -7.74
CA ALA A 230 5.81 18.03 -6.35
C ALA A 230 5.13 16.67 -6.15
N ASN A 231 4.21 16.26 -7.05
CA ASN A 231 3.57 14.95 -7.04
C ASN A 231 4.59 13.83 -7.29
N PHE A 232 5.49 13.99 -8.24
CA PHE A 232 6.59 13.05 -8.49
C PHE A 232 7.42 12.82 -7.22
N ARG A 233 7.80 13.89 -6.53
CA ARG A 233 8.52 13.80 -5.26
C ARG A 233 7.71 13.09 -4.17
N ALA A 234 6.41 13.35 -4.10
CA ALA A 234 5.55 12.72 -3.10
C ALA A 234 5.43 11.20 -3.31
N VAL A 235 5.34 10.74 -4.56
CA VAL A 235 5.15 9.33 -4.91
C VAL A 235 6.46 8.56 -4.93
N ILE A 236 7.53 9.12 -5.53
CA ILE A 236 8.80 8.44 -5.79
C ILE A 236 9.85 8.74 -4.71
N GLY A 237 9.73 9.89 -4.01
CA GLY A 237 10.56 10.25 -2.87
C GLY A 237 11.74 11.17 -3.19
N ILE A 238 12.01 11.48 -4.47
CA ILE A 238 13.10 12.34 -4.93
C ILE A 238 12.59 13.39 -5.93
N MET A 239 13.37 14.43 -6.17
CA MET A 239 13.07 15.40 -7.23
C MET A 239 13.38 14.77 -8.62
N PRO A 240 12.56 15.09 -9.66
CA PRO A 240 12.81 14.57 -11.00
C PRO A 240 14.06 15.23 -11.60
N ALA A 241 15.03 14.41 -12.01
CA ALA A 241 16.20 14.83 -12.79
C ALA A 241 15.86 14.91 -14.30
N GLN A 242 16.82 14.63 -15.18
CA GLN A 242 16.51 14.44 -16.61
C GLN A 242 15.81 13.09 -16.80
N LEU A 243 14.52 13.13 -17.15
CA LEU A 243 13.70 11.95 -17.39
C LEU A 243 13.81 11.53 -18.85
N THR A 244 13.86 10.22 -19.12
CA THR A 244 13.83 9.66 -20.47
C THR A 244 12.43 9.19 -20.85
N MET A 245 12.01 9.44 -22.10
CA MET A 245 10.73 8.90 -22.59
C MET A 245 10.85 7.36 -22.70
N PRO A 246 9.96 6.61 -22.05
CA PRO A 246 9.94 5.15 -22.20
C PRO A 246 9.31 4.76 -23.56
N ASP A 247 9.81 3.68 -24.15
CA ASP A 247 9.25 3.14 -25.41
C ASP A 247 7.94 2.37 -25.20
N GLY A 248 7.56 2.10 -23.93
CA GLY A 248 6.40 1.32 -23.51
C GLY A 248 6.72 0.47 -22.28
N LEU A 249 5.71 -0.16 -21.70
CA LEU A 249 5.88 -1.07 -20.57
C LEU A 249 6.04 -2.52 -21.08
N PRO A 250 7.02 -3.28 -20.54
CA PRO A 250 7.22 -4.66 -20.93
C PRO A 250 6.10 -5.58 -20.40
N GLY A 251 5.80 -6.63 -21.15
CA GLY A 251 4.91 -7.69 -20.67
C GLY A 251 3.43 -7.49 -20.97
N LEU A 252 3.08 -6.58 -21.88
CA LEU A 252 1.73 -6.46 -22.40
C LEU A 252 1.29 -7.76 -23.11
N PRO A 253 0.05 -8.21 -22.92
CA PRO A 253 -0.49 -9.37 -23.59
C PRO A 253 -0.71 -9.08 -25.10
N PRO A 254 -0.55 -10.08 -25.99
CA PRO A 254 -0.72 -9.87 -27.43
C PRO A 254 -2.20 -9.83 -27.89
N SER A 255 -3.15 -10.27 -27.04
CA SER A 255 -4.57 -10.22 -27.36
C SER A 255 -5.43 -10.02 -26.11
N ILE A 256 -6.64 -9.49 -26.32
CA ILE A 256 -7.61 -9.24 -25.23
C ILE A 256 -8.02 -10.55 -24.54
N GLU A 257 -8.14 -11.66 -25.30
CA GLU A 257 -8.51 -12.97 -24.72
C GLU A 257 -7.40 -13.47 -23.77
N GLN A 258 -6.14 -13.21 -24.10
CA GLN A 258 -5.02 -13.55 -23.22
C GLN A 258 -5.00 -12.64 -22.00
N ALA A 259 -5.30 -11.35 -22.15
CA ALA A 259 -5.42 -10.41 -21.03
C ALA A 259 -6.53 -10.85 -20.05
N VAL A 260 -7.69 -11.23 -20.57
CA VAL A 260 -8.82 -11.74 -19.76
C VAL A 260 -8.43 -13.03 -19.01
N ARG A 261 -7.79 -13.99 -19.67
CA ARG A 261 -7.33 -15.22 -18.99
C ARG A 261 -6.33 -14.91 -17.87
N GLN A 262 -5.37 -14.01 -18.13
CA GLN A 262 -4.39 -13.60 -17.11
C GLN A 262 -5.06 -12.89 -15.95
N ALA A 263 -6.02 -12.00 -16.18
CA ALA A 263 -6.74 -11.31 -15.12
C ALA A 263 -7.51 -12.28 -14.22
N ILE A 264 -8.25 -13.24 -14.78
CA ILE A 264 -8.97 -14.25 -14.00
C ILE A 264 -7.99 -15.07 -13.13
N ALA A 265 -6.79 -15.34 -13.62
CA ALA A 265 -5.81 -16.16 -12.93
C ALA A 265 -5.00 -15.38 -11.88
N ALA A 266 -4.61 -14.12 -12.15
CA ALA A 266 -3.56 -13.41 -11.43
C ALA A 266 -3.94 -12.01 -10.91
N ASN A 267 -5.16 -11.51 -11.17
CA ASN A 267 -5.60 -10.21 -10.65
C ASN A 267 -5.60 -10.21 -9.11
N PRO A 268 -4.87 -9.30 -8.44
CA PRO A 268 -4.72 -9.31 -7.00
C PRO A 268 -6.03 -9.10 -6.23
N GLN A 269 -6.92 -8.21 -6.72
CA GLN A 269 -8.21 -7.95 -6.11
C GLN A 269 -9.10 -9.20 -6.12
N LEU A 270 -9.12 -9.93 -7.25
CA LEU A 270 -9.87 -11.17 -7.38
C LEU A 270 -9.27 -12.28 -6.50
N ALA A 271 -7.95 -12.36 -6.40
CA ALA A 271 -7.26 -13.31 -5.52
C ALA A 271 -7.53 -13.02 -4.03
N GLN A 272 -7.47 -11.74 -3.62
CA GLN A 272 -7.81 -11.29 -2.28
C GLN A 272 -9.23 -11.72 -1.88
N THR A 273 -10.23 -11.43 -2.71
CA THR A 273 -11.63 -11.77 -2.40
C THR A 273 -11.86 -13.28 -2.37
N ARG A 274 -11.12 -14.08 -3.17
CA ARG A 274 -11.16 -15.54 -3.13
C ARG A 274 -10.62 -16.08 -1.80
N GLU A 275 -9.52 -15.54 -1.31
CA GLU A 275 -8.95 -15.95 -0.02
C GLU A 275 -9.84 -15.47 1.15
N MET A 276 -10.48 -14.30 1.06
CA MET A 276 -11.47 -13.84 2.05
C MET A 276 -12.69 -14.78 2.11
N LYS A 277 -13.19 -15.24 0.96
CA LYS A 277 -14.27 -16.24 0.89
C LYS A 277 -13.83 -17.56 1.54
N SER A 278 -12.60 -18.00 1.33
CA SER A 278 -12.06 -19.18 2.02
C SER A 278 -11.97 -18.99 3.54
N ALA A 279 -11.71 -17.76 4.01
CA ALA A 279 -11.73 -17.44 5.43
C ALA A 279 -13.15 -17.56 6.03
N THR A 280 -14.18 -17.04 5.33
CA THR A 280 -15.57 -17.12 5.81
C THR A 280 -16.11 -18.55 5.83
N GLU A 281 -15.69 -19.42 4.92
CA GLU A 281 -15.99 -20.87 4.98
C GLU A 281 -15.42 -21.50 6.25
N ALA A 282 -14.17 -21.19 6.60
CA ALA A 282 -13.57 -21.66 7.83
C ALA A 282 -14.23 -21.06 9.09
N ASP A 283 -14.76 -19.84 9.01
CA ASP A 283 -15.54 -19.23 10.10
C ASP A 283 -16.88 -19.98 10.34
N ILE A 284 -17.55 -20.49 9.31
CA ILE A 284 -18.74 -21.35 9.46
C ILE A 284 -18.37 -22.61 10.26
N ASP A 285 -17.26 -23.25 9.89
CA ASP A 285 -16.81 -24.46 10.56
C ASP A 285 -16.36 -24.16 12.01
N THR A 286 -15.76 -23.00 12.24
CA THR A 286 -15.44 -22.50 13.59
C THR A 286 -16.71 -22.29 14.43
N ALA A 287 -17.78 -21.73 13.86
CA ALA A 287 -19.04 -21.55 14.57
C ALA A 287 -19.72 -22.89 14.88
N ARG A 288 -19.68 -23.84 13.95
CA ARG A 288 -20.23 -25.21 14.15
C ARG A 288 -19.50 -25.98 15.23
N SER A 289 -18.17 -25.83 15.31
CA SER A 289 -17.35 -26.54 16.28
C SER A 289 -17.66 -26.20 17.75
N GLN A 290 -18.35 -25.08 17.99
CA GLN A 290 -18.79 -24.70 19.35
C GLN A 290 -19.80 -25.68 19.96
N TRP A 291 -20.51 -26.47 19.14
CA TRP A 291 -21.40 -27.53 19.60
C TRP A 291 -20.64 -28.82 20.01
N GLY A 292 -19.37 -28.92 19.67
CA GLY A 292 -18.57 -30.10 19.94
C GLY A 292 -18.06 -30.20 21.39
N PRO A 293 -17.65 -31.39 21.81
CA PRO A 293 -16.99 -31.59 23.10
C PRO A 293 -15.63 -30.92 23.15
N GLN A 294 -15.30 -30.35 24.30
CA GLN A 294 -14.00 -29.73 24.57
C GLN A 294 -13.34 -30.44 25.74
N ILE A 295 -12.07 -30.84 25.57
CA ILE A 295 -11.26 -31.47 26.61
C ILE A 295 -10.12 -30.55 26.98
N GLN A 296 -10.02 -30.21 28.26
CA GLN A 296 -8.98 -29.39 28.82
C GLN A 296 -8.29 -30.07 29.98
N VAL A 297 -6.98 -29.88 30.11
CA VAL A 297 -6.19 -30.25 31.27
C VAL A 297 -5.72 -28.98 31.97
N GLN A 298 -5.83 -28.99 33.29
CA GLN A 298 -5.32 -27.93 34.13
C GLN A 298 -4.51 -28.52 35.28
N GLY A 299 -3.31 -28.02 35.51
CA GLY A 299 -2.48 -28.29 36.68
C GLY A 299 -2.35 -27.03 37.53
N LEU A 300 -2.37 -27.18 38.84
CA LEU A 300 -2.20 -26.10 39.79
C LEU A 300 -1.17 -26.56 40.86
N LEU A 301 -0.21 -25.66 41.14
CA LEU A 301 0.78 -25.82 42.20
C LEU A 301 0.85 -24.52 42.97
N GLY A 302 0.62 -24.53 44.28
CA GLY A 302 0.64 -23.32 45.06
C GLY A 302 0.59 -23.54 46.57
N THR A 303 0.27 -22.48 47.27
CA THR A 303 0.14 -22.48 48.73
C THR A 303 -1.08 -21.62 49.14
N VAL A 304 -1.71 -22.05 50.23
CA VAL A 304 -2.82 -21.32 50.84
C VAL A 304 -2.57 -21.17 52.35
N GLY A 305 -2.85 -20.00 52.90
CA GLY A 305 -2.67 -19.71 54.34
C GLY A 305 -3.37 -18.43 54.75
N PRO A 306 -3.21 -17.95 55.99
CA PRO A 306 -3.86 -16.76 56.49
C PRO A 306 -3.36 -15.49 55.78
N ALA A 307 -4.27 -14.59 55.39
CA ALA A 307 -3.91 -13.31 54.77
C ALA A 307 -3.35 -12.30 55.78
N ALA A 308 -3.83 -12.31 57.02
CA ALA A 308 -3.36 -11.44 58.11
C ALA A 308 -3.61 -12.09 59.49
N PRO A 309 -2.60 -12.10 60.40
CA PRO A 309 -1.19 -11.74 60.13
C PRO A 309 -0.52 -12.78 59.25
N PHE A 310 0.37 -12.33 58.38
CA PHE A 310 1.12 -13.23 57.47
C PHE A 310 2.09 -14.10 58.30
N ARG A 311 1.89 -15.39 58.30
CA ARG A 311 2.71 -16.39 58.97
C ARG A 311 3.11 -17.50 58.03
N GLY A 312 4.32 -17.46 57.53
CA GLY A 312 4.79 -18.35 56.47
C GLY A 312 4.72 -19.86 56.79
N HIS A 313 4.79 -20.22 58.10
CA HIS A 313 4.67 -21.62 58.55
C HIS A 313 3.23 -22.15 58.60
N GLU A 314 2.23 -21.29 58.47
CA GLU A 314 0.80 -21.65 58.44
C GLU A 314 0.31 -21.85 56.97
N TYR A 315 1.17 -21.76 55.95
CA TYR A 315 0.82 -22.00 54.56
C TYR A 315 0.95 -23.51 54.25
N SER A 316 -0.13 -24.04 53.68
CA SER A 316 -0.21 -25.41 53.20
C SER A 316 0.04 -25.46 51.69
N GLU A 317 0.83 -26.45 51.26
CA GLU A 317 1.03 -26.71 49.83
C GLU A 317 -0.25 -27.32 49.22
N GLN A 318 -0.57 -26.85 48.02
CA GLN A 318 -1.69 -27.36 47.23
C GLN A 318 -1.21 -27.77 45.85
N VAL A 319 -1.43 -29.03 45.49
CA VAL A 319 -1.19 -29.55 44.14
C VAL A 319 -2.48 -30.16 43.63
N SER A 320 -2.93 -29.75 42.45
CA SER A 320 -4.10 -30.36 41.84
C SER A 320 -3.90 -30.52 40.33
N GLY A 321 -4.48 -31.60 39.79
CA GLY A 321 -4.58 -31.85 38.36
C GLY A 321 -6.02 -32.17 37.99
N THR A 322 -6.57 -31.49 37.02
CA THR A 322 -7.95 -31.64 36.57
C THR A 322 -8.00 -31.88 35.08
N VAL A 323 -8.73 -32.89 34.65
CA VAL A 323 -9.14 -33.10 33.25
C VAL A 323 -10.63 -32.84 33.19
N SER A 324 -11.03 -31.88 32.35
CA SER A 324 -12.45 -31.54 32.16
C SER A 324 -12.88 -31.82 30.74
N LEU A 325 -14.06 -32.42 30.59
CA LEU A 325 -14.77 -32.55 29.30
C LEU A 325 -16.07 -31.76 29.43
N VAL A 326 -16.26 -30.83 28.51
CA VAL A 326 -17.46 -29.97 28.45
C VAL A 326 -18.13 -30.19 27.11
N GLN A 327 -19.40 -30.64 27.13
CA GLN A 327 -20.26 -30.76 25.95
C GLN A 327 -21.47 -29.84 26.13
N PRO A 328 -21.60 -28.73 25.34
CA PRO A 328 -22.80 -27.91 25.39
C PRO A 328 -24.01 -28.68 24.85
N LEU A 329 -25.11 -28.71 25.60
CA LEU A 329 -26.36 -29.32 25.16
C LEU A 329 -27.40 -28.27 24.74
N TYR A 330 -27.41 -27.12 25.42
CA TYR A 330 -28.29 -26.02 25.13
C TYR A 330 -27.65 -24.70 25.61
N ASN A 331 -27.75 -23.65 24.83
CA ASN A 331 -27.18 -22.34 25.14
C ASN A 331 -28.09 -21.14 24.74
N GLY A 332 -29.42 -21.33 24.78
CA GLY A 332 -30.36 -20.27 24.43
C GLY A 332 -30.32 -19.84 22.95
N ASP A 333 -30.04 -20.78 22.03
CA ASP A 333 -29.91 -20.57 20.58
C ASP A 333 -28.69 -19.72 20.12
N LEU A 334 -27.76 -19.37 21.03
CA LEU A 334 -26.60 -18.54 20.70
C LEU A 334 -25.76 -19.16 19.57
N TYR A 335 -25.39 -20.44 19.65
CA TYR A 335 -24.53 -21.08 18.66
C TYR A 335 -25.23 -21.21 17.30
N ASN A 336 -26.53 -21.54 17.28
CA ASN A 336 -27.30 -21.56 16.02
C ASN A 336 -27.38 -20.18 15.38
N SER A 337 -27.54 -19.13 16.16
CA SER A 337 -27.51 -17.74 15.67
C SER A 337 -26.15 -17.37 15.09
N GLN A 338 -25.05 -17.75 15.75
CA GLN A 338 -23.70 -17.54 15.24
C GLN A 338 -23.43 -18.32 13.93
N ILE A 339 -23.95 -19.54 13.81
CA ILE A 339 -23.84 -20.32 12.57
C ILE A 339 -24.63 -19.65 11.44
N ARG A 340 -25.86 -19.13 11.70
CA ARG A 340 -26.62 -18.37 10.71
C ARG A 340 -25.87 -17.12 10.29
N GLN A 341 -25.36 -16.34 11.25
CA GLN A 341 -24.56 -15.15 10.98
C GLN A 341 -23.30 -15.47 10.14
N ALA A 342 -22.60 -16.57 10.43
CA ALA A 342 -21.43 -16.97 9.65
C ALA A 342 -21.80 -17.36 8.20
N ARG A 343 -22.96 -18.02 8.00
CA ARG A 343 -23.47 -18.33 6.66
C ARG A 343 -23.83 -17.08 5.88
N ASP A 344 -24.48 -16.10 6.50
CA ASP A 344 -24.85 -14.84 5.85
C ASP A 344 -23.59 -14.05 5.44
N LYS A 345 -22.54 -14.08 6.27
CA LYS A 345 -21.23 -13.49 5.93
C LYS A 345 -20.53 -14.23 4.78
N ASP A 346 -20.65 -15.56 4.69
CA ASP A 346 -20.11 -16.32 3.56
C ASP A 346 -20.89 -16.01 2.27
N GLU A 347 -22.22 -15.89 2.34
CA GLU A 347 -23.00 -15.45 1.18
C GLU A 347 -22.61 -14.04 0.73
N GLN A 348 -22.41 -13.10 1.65
CA GLN A 348 -21.86 -11.79 1.34
C GLN A 348 -20.50 -11.88 0.64
N ALA A 349 -19.60 -12.74 1.14
CA ALA A 349 -18.26 -12.94 0.55
C ALA A 349 -18.35 -13.54 -0.87
N ARG A 350 -19.32 -14.41 -1.14
CA ARG A 350 -19.60 -14.94 -2.50
C ARG A 350 -20.04 -13.83 -3.46
N GLN A 351 -20.94 -12.95 -3.02
CA GLN A 351 -21.37 -11.82 -3.84
C GLN A 351 -20.23 -10.84 -4.09
N ASN A 352 -19.38 -10.57 -3.09
CA ASN A 352 -18.18 -9.75 -3.25
C ASN A 352 -17.21 -10.36 -4.27
N LEU A 353 -17.04 -11.68 -4.27
CA LEU A 353 -16.18 -12.38 -5.24
C LEU A 353 -16.74 -12.25 -6.67
N GLU A 354 -18.05 -12.41 -6.85
CA GLU A 354 -18.66 -12.23 -8.17
C GLU A 354 -18.58 -10.77 -8.65
N GLN A 355 -18.76 -9.80 -7.75
CA GLN A 355 -18.55 -8.38 -8.04
C GLN A 355 -17.11 -8.10 -8.47
N ALA A 356 -16.12 -8.60 -7.72
CA ALA A 356 -14.71 -8.44 -8.05
C ALA A 356 -14.36 -9.06 -9.41
N ARG A 357 -14.96 -10.22 -9.74
CA ARG A 357 -14.80 -10.86 -11.04
C ARG A 357 -15.32 -9.99 -12.19
N ARG A 358 -16.53 -9.43 -12.04
CA ARG A 358 -17.11 -8.54 -13.05
C ARG A 358 -16.28 -7.27 -13.22
N ALA A 359 -15.85 -6.66 -12.11
CA ALA A 359 -14.98 -5.48 -12.14
C ALA A 359 -13.66 -5.77 -12.85
N ALA A 360 -12.97 -6.87 -12.52
CA ALA A 360 -11.73 -7.25 -13.17
C ALA A 360 -11.89 -7.44 -14.70
N LEU A 361 -12.99 -8.05 -15.15
CA LEU A 361 -13.28 -8.20 -16.58
C LEU A 361 -13.54 -6.84 -17.25
N GLN A 362 -14.31 -5.96 -16.61
CA GLN A 362 -14.58 -4.61 -17.09
C GLN A 362 -13.27 -3.81 -17.21
N ASP A 363 -12.42 -3.84 -16.17
CA ASP A 363 -11.15 -3.09 -16.13
C ASP A 363 -10.21 -3.53 -17.26
N VAL A 364 -10.11 -4.84 -17.50
CA VAL A 364 -9.28 -5.37 -18.60
C VAL A 364 -9.77 -4.87 -19.94
N VAL A 365 -11.08 -4.96 -20.23
CA VAL A 365 -11.64 -4.52 -21.52
C VAL A 365 -11.46 -3.02 -21.70
N THR A 366 -11.72 -2.24 -20.65
CA THR A 366 -11.61 -0.78 -20.69
C THR A 366 -10.15 -0.36 -20.92
N ASN A 367 -9.22 -0.94 -20.14
CA ASN A 367 -7.79 -0.59 -20.25
C ASN A 367 -7.17 -1.08 -21.57
N TRP A 368 -7.59 -2.25 -22.07
CA TRP A 368 -7.17 -2.74 -23.40
C TRP A 368 -7.56 -1.75 -24.50
N ARG A 369 -8.85 -1.31 -24.50
CA ARG A 369 -9.32 -0.34 -25.49
C ARG A 369 -8.63 1.02 -25.33
N ALA A 370 -8.31 1.43 -24.11
CA ALA A 370 -7.56 2.66 -23.88
C ALA A 370 -6.15 2.59 -24.52
N VAL A 371 -5.43 1.47 -24.38
CA VAL A 371 -4.13 1.27 -25.04
C VAL A 371 -4.27 1.27 -26.56
N GLU A 372 -5.23 0.51 -27.13
CA GLU A 372 -5.47 0.43 -28.57
C GLU A 372 -5.78 1.81 -29.17
N ASN A 373 -6.70 2.54 -28.55
CA ASN A 373 -7.08 3.89 -28.98
C ASN A 373 -5.93 4.88 -28.80
N GLY A 374 -5.15 4.77 -27.73
CA GLY A 374 -3.99 5.61 -27.47
C GLY A 374 -2.90 5.45 -28.55
N LEU A 375 -2.60 4.23 -28.97
CA LEU A 375 -1.65 3.98 -30.06
C LEU A 375 -2.13 4.59 -31.38
N GLN A 376 -3.42 4.51 -31.69
CA GLN A 376 -3.99 5.16 -32.86
C GLN A 376 -3.93 6.68 -32.76
N ALA A 377 -4.21 7.25 -31.58
CA ALA A 377 -4.12 8.70 -31.33
C ALA A 377 -2.68 9.22 -31.50
N ILE A 378 -1.67 8.47 -31.02
CA ILE A 378 -0.26 8.82 -31.22
C ILE A 378 0.10 8.83 -32.73
N GLN A 379 -0.36 7.84 -33.47
CA GLN A 379 -0.12 7.77 -34.92
C GLN A 379 -0.75 8.95 -35.64
N ALA A 380 -2.03 9.24 -35.38
CA ALA A 380 -2.76 10.37 -35.97
C ALA A 380 -2.15 11.73 -35.55
N GLY A 381 -1.88 11.93 -34.26
CA GLY A 381 -1.30 13.17 -33.75
C GLY A 381 0.13 13.43 -34.28
N THR A 382 0.92 12.37 -34.51
CA THR A 382 2.23 12.51 -35.14
C THR A 382 2.11 13.02 -36.59
N ALA A 383 1.13 12.51 -37.33
CA ALA A 383 0.85 12.98 -38.69
C ALA A 383 0.33 14.42 -38.69
N GLU A 384 -0.54 14.76 -37.72
CA GLU A 384 -1.10 16.09 -37.54
C GLU A 384 -0.01 17.15 -37.26
N VAL A 385 0.89 16.87 -36.31
CA VAL A 385 2.04 17.75 -36.01
C VAL A 385 2.89 17.98 -37.26
N ARG A 386 3.23 16.92 -37.99
CA ARG A 386 4.02 17.03 -39.22
C ARG A 386 3.33 17.88 -40.29
N SER A 387 2.01 17.71 -40.46
CA SER A 387 1.23 18.51 -41.40
C SER A 387 1.13 19.97 -40.95
N GLY A 388 0.95 20.21 -39.66
CA GLY A 388 0.90 21.52 -39.05
C GLY A 388 2.23 22.32 -39.23
N GLU A 389 3.38 21.65 -39.02
CA GLU A 389 4.70 22.22 -39.26
C GLU A 389 4.88 22.65 -40.71
N THR A 390 4.45 21.77 -41.66
CA THR A 390 4.51 22.08 -43.09
C THR A 390 3.60 23.26 -43.44
N THR A 391 2.38 23.27 -42.91
CA THR A 391 1.41 24.36 -43.15
C THR A 391 1.90 25.68 -42.61
N LEU A 392 2.40 25.70 -41.34
CA LEU A 392 2.93 26.91 -40.74
C LEU A 392 4.10 27.50 -41.56
N LYS A 393 5.05 26.62 -41.95
CA LYS A 393 6.19 27.03 -42.79
C LYS A 393 5.73 27.58 -44.12
N GLY A 394 4.77 26.96 -44.78
CA GLY A 394 4.19 27.43 -46.05
C GLY A 394 3.52 28.80 -45.87
N TYR A 395 2.67 28.95 -44.84
CA TYR A 395 1.99 30.25 -44.59
C TYR A 395 2.97 31.37 -44.23
N GLN A 396 4.07 31.08 -43.54
CA GLN A 396 5.11 32.07 -43.24
C GLN A 396 5.79 32.56 -44.52
N VAL A 397 6.05 31.68 -45.49
CA VAL A 397 6.63 32.03 -46.80
C VAL A 397 5.63 32.86 -47.64
N GLU A 398 4.38 32.36 -47.76
CA GLU A 398 3.31 33.07 -48.51
C GLU A 398 3.00 34.44 -47.91
N TYR A 399 3.04 34.60 -46.57
CA TYR A 399 2.92 35.86 -45.87
C TYR A 399 4.05 36.84 -46.25
N GLY A 400 5.28 36.33 -46.40
CA GLY A 400 6.41 37.16 -46.86
C GLY A 400 6.21 37.75 -48.24
N TYR A 401 5.44 37.08 -49.11
CA TYR A 401 5.06 37.56 -50.45
C TYR A 401 3.73 38.31 -50.51
N GLY A 402 3.06 38.55 -49.36
CA GLY A 402 1.75 39.24 -49.30
C GLY A 402 0.56 38.38 -49.76
N LEU A 403 0.74 37.07 -49.93
CA LEU A 403 -0.30 36.14 -50.40
C LEU A 403 -1.17 35.59 -49.26
N ARG A 404 -0.79 35.81 -48.02
CA ARG A 404 -1.53 35.39 -46.81
C ARG A 404 -1.64 36.53 -45.79
N SER A 405 -2.70 36.47 -45.00
CA SER A 405 -2.89 37.43 -43.91
C SER A 405 -2.08 37.04 -42.66
N THR A 406 -1.79 38.01 -41.82
CA THR A 406 -1.22 37.75 -40.47
C THR A 406 -2.05 36.76 -39.66
N THR A 407 -3.37 36.87 -39.77
CA THR A 407 -4.32 36.01 -39.06
C THR A 407 -4.15 34.56 -39.47
N ASP A 408 -3.88 34.22 -40.74
CA ASP A 408 -3.67 32.89 -41.23
C ASP A 408 -2.42 32.24 -40.59
N VAL A 409 -1.32 33.00 -40.51
CA VAL A 409 -0.07 32.52 -39.86
C VAL A 409 -0.29 32.26 -38.38
N LEU A 410 -1.00 33.15 -37.69
CA LEU A 410 -1.33 33.00 -36.27
C LEU A 410 -2.25 31.81 -36.01
N TYR A 411 -3.20 31.53 -36.91
CA TYR A 411 -4.04 30.31 -36.80
C TYR A 411 -3.24 29.05 -37.05
N ALA A 412 -2.36 29.03 -38.06
CA ALA A 412 -1.52 27.86 -38.33
C ALA A 412 -0.59 27.51 -37.16
N ASP A 413 0.01 28.54 -36.52
CA ASP A 413 0.82 28.34 -35.32
C ASP A 413 -0.01 27.80 -34.14
N GLN A 414 -1.16 28.41 -33.88
CA GLN A 414 -2.05 27.96 -32.78
C GLN A 414 -2.46 26.50 -32.96
N ASN A 415 -2.83 26.09 -34.19
CA ASN A 415 -3.18 24.71 -34.51
C ASN A 415 -2.00 23.75 -34.29
N LEU A 416 -0.79 24.13 -34.75
CA LEU A 416 0.42 23.34 -34.52
C LEU A 416 0.70 23.19 -33.02
N ARG A 417 0.60 24.25 -32.20
CA ARG A 417 0.83 24.18 -30.76
C ARG A 417 -0.21 23.31 -30.06
N ALA A 418 -1.47 23.40 -30.50
CA ALA A 418 -2.52 22.49 -30.00
C ALA A 418 -2.18 21.02 -30.33
N ALA A 419 -1.87 20.70 -31.61
CA ALA A 419 -1.50 19.36 -32.03
C ALA A 419 -0.27 18.80 -31.27
N GLN A 420 0.73 19.65 -31.00
CA GLN A 420 1.91 19.25 -30.20
C GLN A 420 1.54 18.89 -28.76
N VAL A 421 0.67 19.67 -28.11
CA VAL A 421 0.19 19.39 -26.76
C VAL A 421 -0.67 18.12 -26.72
N ASP A 422 -1.55 17.95 -27.70
CA ASP A 422 -2.43 16.78 -27.83
C ASP A 422 -1.63 15.48 -28.07
N LEU A 423 -0.58 15.55 -28.88
CA LEU A 423 0.33 14.41 -29.07
C LEU A 423 1.09 14.05 -27.77
N ALA A 424 1.56 15.06 -27.01
CA ALA A 424 2.22 14.84 -25.73
C ALA A 424 1.26 14.19 -24.71
N THR A 425 0.01 14.63 -24.68
CA THR A 425 -1.04 14.07 -23.85
C THR A 425 -1.39 12.64 -24.27
N SER A 426 -1.52 12.39 -25.57
CA SER A 426 -1.78 11.02 -26.09
C SER A 426 -0.67 10.02 -25.74
N ARG A 427 0.59 10.45 -25.75
CA ARG A 427 1.73 9.62 -25.31
C ARG A 427 1.68 9.33 -23.82
N HIS A 428 1.41 10.35 -23.00
CA HIS A 428 1.20 10.21 -21.56
C HIS A 428 0.09 9.19 -21.27
N ASP A 429 -1.10 9.41 -21.84
CA ASP A 429 -2.29 8.60 -21.57
C ASP A 429 -2.12 7.15 -22.00
N THR A 430 -1.39 6.91 -23.09
CA THR A 430 -1.11 5.55 -23.57
C THR A 430 -0.24 4.77 -22.59
N ILE A 431 0.86 5.35 -22.11
CA ILE A 431 1.74 4.66 -21.13
C ILE A 431 1.03 4.43 -19.79
N VAL A 432 0.21 5.39 -19.36
CA VAL A 432 -0.62 5.22 -18.15
C VAL A 432 -1.68 4.13 -18.36
N ALA A 433 -2.28 4.02 -19.55
CA ALA A 433 -3.21 2.94 -19.90
C ALA A 433 -2.51 1.58 -19.93
N GLU A 434 -1.29 1.48 -20.44
CA GLU A 434 -0.46 0.26 -20.37
C GLU A 434 -0.22 -0.17 -18.91
N ALA A 435 0.13 0.77 -18.04
CA ALA A 435 0.31 0.49 -16.61
C ALA A 435 -1.00 -0.03 -15.96
N LYS A 436 -2.13 0.61 -16.25
CA LYS A 436 -3.45 0.17 -15.76
C LYS A 436 -3.82 -1.21 -16.30
N LEU A 437 -3.50 -1.51 -17.56
CA LEU A 437 -3.74 -2.83 -18.14
C LEU A 437 -2.88 -3.89 -17.44
N LEU A 438 -1.59 -3.64 -17.23
CA LEU A 438 -0.69 -4.53 -16.50
C LEU A 438 -1.15 -4.73 -15.05
N ALA A 439 -1.65 -3.68 -14.37
CA ALA A 439 -2.24 -3.78 -13.04
C ALA A 439 -3.49 -4.68 -13.04
N SER A 440 -4.40 -4.51 -14.02
CA SER A 440 -5.63 -5.29 -14.12
C SER A 440 -5.40 -6.78 -14.38
N ILE A 441 -4.30 -7.14 -15.04
CA ILE A 441 -3.90 -8.55 -15.26
C ILE A 441 -2.94 -9.08 -14.19
N GLY A 442 -2.61 -8.26 -13.16
CA GLY A 442 -1.76 -8.66 -12.03
C GLY A 442 -0.27 -8.76 -12.35
N ARG A 443 0.21 -8.07 -13.41
CA ARG A 443 1.62 -8.06 -13.84
C ARG A 443 2.37 -6.76 -13.57
N LEU A 444 1.70 -5.73 -13.04
CA LEU A 444 2.37 -4.50 -12.61
C LEU A 444 2.98 -4.70 -11.21
N GLN A 445 4.00 -5.54 -11.12
CA GLN A 445 4.65 -5.93 -9.87
C GLN A 445 6.16 -5.75 -9.98
N ALA A 446 6.83 -5.52 -8.85
CA ALA A 446 8.28 -5.40 -8.80
C ALA A 446 9.00 -6.63 -9.36
N ARG A 447 8.48 -7.83 -9.08
CA ARG A 447 9.03 -9.09 -9.61
C ARG A 447 9.02 -9.17 -11.14
N ASP A 448 8.06 -8.49 -11.80
CA ASP A 448 7.90 -8.53 -13.27
C ASP A 448 8.65 -7.37 -13.94
N LEU A 449 8.77 -6.21 -13.28
CA LEU A 449 9.32 -4.98 -13.85
C LEU A 449 10.75 -4.66 -13.40
N LEU A 450 11.17 -5.18 -12.24
CA LEU A 450 12.42 -4.80 -11.59
C LEU A 450 13.30 -6.02 -11.29
N PRO A 451 13.88 -6.65 -12.31
CA PRO A 451 14.78 -7.78 -12.12
C PRO A 451 16.00 -7.35 -11.28
N GLY A 452 16.36 -8.13 -10.24
CA GLY A 452 17.50 -7.86 -9.37
C GLY A 452 17.22 -7.09 -8.09
N ILE A 453 15.97 -6.71 -7.82
CA ILE A 453 15.58 -6.14 -6.52
C ILE A 453 15.05 -7.25 -5.59
N GLN A 454 15.43 -7.18 -4.33
CA GLN A 454 14.88 -8.08 -3.31
C GLN A 454 13.39 -7.76 -3.08
N HIS A 455 12.53 -8.73 -3.37
CA HIS A 455 11.08 -8.59 -3.22
C HIS A 455 10.62 -9.06 -1.84
N TYR A 456 9.61 -8.37 -1.30
CA TYR A 456 8.93 -8.82 -0.09
C TYR A 456 8.14 -10.10 -0.39
N ASN A 457 8.32 -11.15 0.47
CA ASN A 457 7.65 -12.43 0.30
C ASN A 457 6.65 -12.66 1.45
N SER A 458 5.37 -12.42 1.18
CA SER A 458 4.27 -12.62 2.12
C SER A 458 4.11 -14.09 2.53
N GLY A 459 4.35 -15.03 1.62
CA GLY A 459 4.31 -16.47 1.92
C GLY A 459 5.40 -16.90 2.90
N ALA A 460 6.61 -16.37 2.76
CA ALA A 460 7.69 -16.62 3.72
C ALA A 460 7.40 -16.00 5.10
N ALA A 461 6.69 -14.86 5.15
CA ALA A 461 6.24 -14.26 6.40
C ALA A 461 5.23 -15.17 7.12
N LEU A 462 4.25 -15.71 6.39
CA LEU A 462 3.27 -16.67 6.92
C LEU A 462 3.94 -17.96 7.43
N GLN A 463 4.89 -18.51 6.69
CA GLN A 463 5.63 -19.70 7.15
C GLN A 463 6.41 -19.43 8.44
N ARG A 464 7.07 -18.27 8.55
CA ARG A 464 7.76 -17.88 9.79
C ARG A 464 6.80 -17.73 10.97
N ALA A 465 5.61 -17.16 10.76
CA ALA A 465 4.59 -17.04 11.80
C ALA A 465 4.07 -18.42 12.25
N ARG A 466 3.95 -19.37 11.32
CA ARG A 466 3.53 -20.75 11.61
C ARG A 466 4.51 -21.51 12.49
N THR A 467 5.81 -21.25 12.37
CA THR A 467 6.89 -21.94 13.10
C THR A 467 7.34 -21.22 14.37
N ARG A 468 6.77 -20.03 14.69
CA ARG A 468 7.08 -19.32 15.92
C ARG A 468 6.46 -20.01 17.15
N GLY A 469 7.28 -20.18 18.17
CA GLY A 469 6.87 -20.68 19.50
C GLY A 469 7.38 -22.09 19.82
N TRP A 470 7.14 -22.51 21.06
CA TRP A 470 7.58 -23.81 21.55
C TRP A 470 6.63 -24.93 21.08
N GLU A 471 7.15 -25.93 20.34
CA GLU A 471 6.35 -26.86 19.55
C GLU A 471 6.16 -28.29 20.09
N PRO A 472 6.78 -28.81 21.17
CA PRO A 472 6.82 -30.24 21.40
C PRO A 472 5.44 -30.92 21.60
N LEU A 473 4.44 -30.18 22.07
CA LEU A 473 3.08 -30.70 22.27
C LEU A 473 2.07 -30.23 21.21
N GLN A 474 2.41 -29.20 20.40
CA GLN A 474 1.48 -28.61 19.45
C GLN A 474 1.10 -29.58 18.32
N THR A 475 2.07 -30.32 17.78
CA THR A 475 1.86 -31.23 16.64
C THR A 475 0.89 -32.37 16.97
N PRO A 476 1.05 -33.13 18.06
CA PRO A 476 0.11 -34.20 18.41
C PRO A 476 -1.27 -33.67 18.80
N ILE A 477 -1.37 -32.55 19.52
CA ILE A 477 -2.65 -31.93 19.89
C ILE A 477 -3.40 -31.44 18.67
N ALA A 478 -2.70 -30.75 17.75
CA ALA A 478 -3.30 -30.30 16.50
C ALA A 478 -3.77 -31.46 15.60
N ALA A 479 -3.10 -32.61 15.65
CA ALA A 479 -3.52 -33.82 14.95
C ALA A 479 -4.80 -34.38 15.54
N LEU A 480 -4.89 -34.50 16.89
CA LEU A 480 -6.09 -34.93 17.58
C LEU A 480 -7.29 -34.03 17.31
N ASP A 481 -7.09 -32.71 17.36
CA ASP A 481 -8.15 -31.72 17.14
C ASP A 481 -8.71 -31.76 15.72
N ARG A 482 -7.87 -32.10 14.71
CA ARG A 482 -8.29 -32.28 13.32
C ARG A 482 -8.98 -33.62 13.04
N ALA A 483 -8.67 -34.66 13.78
CA ALA A 483 -9.20 -36.00 13.54
C ALA A 483 -10.68 -36.16 13.90
N GLY A 484 -11.27 -35.20 14.59
CA GLY A 484 -12.67 -35.20 15.02
C GLY A 484 -13.66 -34.55 14.04
N TRP A 485 -13.21 -34.27 12.83
CA TRP A 485 -14.02 -33.63 11.79
C TRP A 485 -14.28 -34.56 10.63
#